data_63435b9bd7c822b7565c0a0e5d439ab5
#
_entry.id   63435b9bd7c822b7565c0a0e5d439ab5
#
_cell.length_a   1.000
_cell.length_b   1.000
_cell.length_c   1.000
_cell.angle_alpha   90.00
_cell.angle_beta   90.00
_cell.angle_gamma   90.00
#
_symmetry.space_group_name_H-M   'P 1'
#
loop_
_entity.id
_entity.type
_entity.pdbx_description
1 polymer ?
#
loop_
_entity_poly.entity_id
_entity_poly.type
_entity_poly.pdbx_seq_one_letter_code
_entity_poly.pdbx_strand_id
1 'polypeptide(L)'
;ALAVRAQTAAILARFCRSLQKQEHAMPRADYFTARGTTVLYLPLDNRPVNDLRVEALADSTGMNVLLPPEDLYATRLDGQTTNANGTQYGDTHALLQWVLDNEDACDVLIVSMDQLLSGGLVNSRWEDGMDLTWEQDAIDTLSQIAARKPVYVFDTVMRLATTAGYQGLDSEAYRLFRSYGMAERGELTGHNLTVDNIIAGYPYGADGERIETTLDDELVEHYLAARARKLRLTDYLLRHAESFAACVVGVDDSAARISVQTNEIRYLQRLLGKNCALFCGTDELGMMAFTRAYADCAGWNSRLSVHYFGGYEDSVADAYDTSTLRESVEQHITALGAELADWSEQSDAVVLVLTRGASSTECSRYLAAWEENCRNGVPTIVIDASSATQHLPQQLEDTSLQWLMGYSAWGTAANSVGIALSMGLTRLQWLQGEQDPQPEDSEAFARELIFAYMKDIAYCRYCRPTIKDLTPEGIEQALLRQNMTTRVETALKDTVLVTGPDGVTDYVIPEFRLTDFSAPLGRSYEIRFRILFPNAGPWITEQ
;
A
#
# COMPACT_ATOMS: atom_id res chain seq x y z
N ALA A 1 28.60 -4.57 35.42
CA ALA A 1 28.52 -3.10 35.59
C ALA A 1 27.99 -2.41 34.34
N LEU A 2 28.41 -2.78 33.13
CA LEU A 2 27.91 -2.24 31.87
C LEU A 2 26.46 -2.67 31.56
N ALA A 3 26.14 -3.96 31.77
CA ALA A 3 24.78 -4.48 31.56
C ALA A 3 23.74 -3.82 32.48
N VAL A 4 24.10 -3.59 33.75
CA VAL A 4 23.22 -2.90 34.72
C VAL A 4 23.01 -1.44 34.32
N ARG A 5 24.05 -0.75 33.82
CA ARG A 5 23.90 0.64 33.33
C ARG A 5 23.03 0.71 32.08
N ALA A 6 23.13 -0.24 31.17
CA ALA A 6 22.28 -0.31 29.98
C ALA A 6 20.80 -0.58 30.35
N GLN A 7 20.53 -1.50 31.29
CA GLN A 7 19.20 -1.75 31.83
C GLN A 7 18.63 -0.52 32.55
N THR A 8 19.41 0.15 33.36
CA THR A 8 18.98 1.36 34.08
C THR A 8 18.69 2.50 33.08
N ALA A 9 19.51 2.67 32.04
CA ALA A 9 19.27 3.65 30.98
C ALA A 9 18.00 3.33 30.19
N ALA A 10 17.74 2.08 29.87
CA ALA A 10 16.52 1.65 29.19
C ALA A 10 15.26 1.88 30.05
N ILE A 11 15.32 1.59 31.35
CA ILE A 11 14.22 1.85 32.30
C ILE A 11 13.99 3.34 32.45
N LEU A 12 15.03 4.17 32.58
CA LEU A 12 14.94 5.61 32.65
C LEU A 12 14.36 6.20 31.37
N ALA A 13 14.80 5.72 30.21
CA ALA A 13 14.25 6.14 28.92
C ALA A 13 12.76 5.77 28.75
N ARG A 14 12.36 4.58 29.26
CA ARG A 14 10.92 4.18 29.29
C ARG A 14 10.12 5.04 30.25
N PHE A 15 10.68 5.32 31.44
CA PHE A 15 10.03 6.17 32.44
C PHE A 15 9.88 7.62 31.94
N CYS A 16 10.91 8.19 31.31
CA CYS A 16 10.83 9.51 30.68
C CYS A 16 9.82 9.55 29.53
N ARG A 17 9.77 8.49 28.70
CA ARG A 17 8.72 8.37 27.65
C ARG A 17 7.32 8.29 28.24
N SER A 18 7.13 7.54 29.32
CA SER A 18 5.85 7.47 30.04
C SER A 18 5.42 8.82 30.62
N LEU A 19 6.35 9.59 31.20
CA LEU A 19 6.06 10.93 31.73
C LEU A 19 5.76 11.95 30.61
N GLN A 20 6.50 11.91 29.50
CA GLN A 20 6.23 12.80 28.34
C GLN A 20 4.91 12.46 27.62
N LYS A 21 4.50 11.17 27.59
CA LYS A 21 3.17 10.78 27.13
C LYS A 21 2.05 11.41 27.97
N GLN A 22 2.27 11.61 29.27
CA GLN A 22 1.28 12.30 30.14
C GLN A 22 1.20 13.81 29.86
N GLU A 23 2.28 14.43 29.36
CA GLU A 23 2.31 15.86 29.03
C GLU A 23 1.77 16.18 27.63
N HIS A 24 1.82 15.22 26.68
CA HIS A 24 1.37 15.38 25.30
C HIS A 24 0.03 14.68 25.01
N ALA A 25 -0.54 13.99 25.98
CA ALA A 25 -1.89 13.47 25.86
C ALA A 25 -2.86 14.65 25.80
N MET A 26 -3.33 15.00 24.60
CA MET A 26 -4.52 15.80 24.44
C MET A 26 -5.60 15.23 25.38
N PRO A 27 -6.42 16.07 26.04
CA PRO A 27 -7.50 15.55 26.89
C PRO A 27 -8.33 14.60 26.03
N ARG A 28 -8.36 13.35 26.45
CA ARG A 28 -9.07 12.27 25.79
C ARG A 28 -10.55 12.60 25.77
N ALA A 29 -11.04 13.09 24.64
CA ALA A 29 -12.47 13.01 24.32
C ALA A 29 -12.85 11.52 24.30
N ASP A 30 -14.03 11.18 24.82
CA ASP A 30 -14.53 9.82 25.01
C ASP A 30 -14.00 8.83 23.97
N TYR A 31 -13.13 7.88 24.43
CA TYR A 31 -12.41 6.99 23.54
C TYR A 31 -13.37 6.13 22.76
N PHE A 32 -13.35 6.32 21.48
CA PHE A 32 -13.76 5.33 20.52
C PHE A 32 -12.69 4.21 20.57
N THR A 33 -13.00 3.07 21.17
CA THR A 33 -12.13 1.92 21.06
C THR A 33 -12.20 1.45 19.60
N ALA A 34 -11.08 1.42 18.90
CA ALA A 34 -11.06 0.94 17.52
C ALA A 34 -11.54 -0.53 17.42
N ARG A 35 -11.30 -1.30 18.49
CA ARG A 35 -11.79 -2.68 18.64
C ARG A 35 -13.32 -2.74 18.52
N GLY A 36 -13.79 -3.62 17.62
CA GLY A 36 -15.21 -3.79 17.32
C GLY A 36 -15.77 -2.81 16.29
N THR A 37 -15.00 -1.79 15.88
CA THR A 37 -15.36 -0.92 14.75
C THR A 37 -15.44 -1.73 13.46
N THR A 38 -16.49 -1.50 12.70
CA THR A 38 -16.68 -2.15 11.40
C THR A 38 -16.35 -1.17 10.28
N VAL A 39 -15.40 -1.57 9.43
CA VAL A 39 -14.98 -0.85 8.22
C VAL A 39 -15.61 -1.51 7.00
N LEU A 40 -16.45 -0.79 6.27
CA LEU A 40 -16.85 -1.20 4.93
C LEU A 40 -15.71 -0.86 3.97
N TYR A 41 -15.13 -1.87 3.33
CA TYR A 41 -13.97 -1.69 2.47
C TYR A 41 -14.25 -2.13 1.03
N LEU A 42 -14.09 -1.22 0.09
CA LEU A 42 -14.13 -1.50 -1.34
C LEU A 42 -12.69 -1.49 -1.89
N PRO A 43 -12.10 -2.69 -2.17
CA PRO A 43 -10.70 -2.81 -2.57
C PRO A 43 -10.43 -2.31 -3.98
N LEU A 44 -9.16 -2.06 -4.31
CA LEU A 44 -8.72 -1.66 -5.66
C LEU A 44 -8.93 -2.78 -6.69
N ASP A 45 -8.67 -4.01 -6.30
CA ASP A 45 -8.88 -5.25 -7.02
C ASP A 45 -8.70 -6.45 -6.07
N ASN A 46 -8.78 -7.67 -6.59
CA ASN A 46 -8.68 -8.90 -5.80
C ASN A 46 -7.24 -9.44 -5.64
N ARG A 47 -6.21 -8.58 -5.70
CA ARG A 47 -4.84 -8.98 -5.34
C ARG A 47 -4.68 -8.97 -3.82
N PRO A 48 -3.84 -9.88 -3.25
CA PRO A 48 -3.66 -9.98 -1.81
C PRO A 48 -3.28 -8.68 -1.10
N VAL A 49 -2.51 -7.80 -1.74
CA VAL A 49 -2.18 -6.49 -1.19
C VAL A 49 -3.40 -5.59 -1.01
N ASN A 50 -4.42 -5.78 -1.83
CA ASN A 50 -5.63 -4.95 -1.84
C ASN A 50 -6.79 -5.55 -1.04
N ASP A 51 -6.79 -6.84 -0.75
CA ASP A 51 -7.84 -7.52 0.04
C ASP A 51 -7.26 -8.15 1.32
N LEU A 52 -6.57 -9.27 1.24
CA LEU A 52 -6.13 -10.07 2.39
C LEU A 52 -5.24 -9.29 3.37
N ARG A 53 -4.37 -8.40 2.87
CA ARG A 53 -3.47 -7.63 3.75
C ARG A 53 -4.21 -6.53 4.47
N VAL A 54 -5.24 -5.93 3.88
CA VAL A 54 -6.09 -4.95 4.58
C VAL A 54 -6.93 -5.64 5.65
N GLU A 55 -7.46 -6.84 5.37
CA GLU A 55 -8.15 -7.66 6.39
C GLU A 55 -7.20 -8.00 7.55
N ALA A 56 -5.99 -8.48 7.27
CA ALA A 56 -5.02 -8.82 8.31
C ALA A 56 -4.59 -7.60 9.14
N LEU A 57 -4.45 -6.41 8.54
CA LEU A 57 -4.24 -5.17 9.29
C LEU A 57 -5.40 -4.87 10.23
N ALA A 58 -6.63 -5.01 9.76
CA ALA A 58 -7.82 -4.77 10.58
C ALA A 58 -7.91 -5.77 11.74
N ASP A 59 -7.74 -7.06 11.45
CA ASP A 59 -7.69 -8.11 12.46
C ASP A 59 -6.63 -7.82 13.53
N SER A 60 -5.47 -7.27 13.12
CA SER A 60 -4.39 -6.93 14.05
C SER A 60 -4.72 -5.78 15.00
N THR A 61 -5.83 -5.08 14.78
CA THR A 61 -6.33 -3.98 15.62
C THR A 61 -7.64 -4.33 16.33
N GLY A 62 -8.21 -5.51 16.06
CA GLY A 62 -9.54 -5.90 16.53
C GLY A 62 -10.69 -5.14 15.84
N MET A 63 -10.43 -4.47 14.71
CA MET A 63 -11.46 -3.92 13.82
C MET A 63 -12.00 -5.03 12.90
N ASN A 64 -13.24 -4.88 12.46
CA ASN A 64 -13.85 -5.78 11.49
C ASN A 64 -13.83 -5.16 10.10
N VAL A 65 -13.57 -5.96 9.05
CA VAL A 65 -13.71 -5.53 7.67
C VAL A 65 -14.92 -6.19 7.04
N LEU A 66 -15.77 -5.40 6.40
CA LEU A 66 -16.87 -5.85 5.58
C LEU A 66 -16.49 -5.65 4.12
N LEU A 67 -16.24 -6.76 3.41
CA LEU A 67 -15.89 -6.81 1.99
C LEU A 67 -17.09 -7.22 1.14
N PRO A 68 -17.24 -6.69 -0.09
CA PRO A 68 -18.18 -7.24 -1.05
C PRO A 68 -17.78 -8.66 -1.47
N PRO A 69 -18.72 -9.48 -1.98
CA PRO A 69 -18.36 -10.73 -2.65
C PRO A 69 -17.29 -10.50 -3.73
N GLU A 70 -16.25 -11.35 -3.76
CA GLU A 70 -15.10 -11.18 -4.68
C GLU A 70 -15.54 -10.99 -6.13
N ASP A 71 -16.57 -11.68 -6.56
CA ASP A 71 -17.08 -11.63 -7.93
C ASP A 71 -17.62 -10.23 -8.35
N LEU A 72 -17.91 -9.36 -7.39
CA LEU A 72 -18.30 -7.98 -7.68
C LEU A 72 -17.11 -7.05 -7.94
N TYR A 73 -15.90 -7.38 -7.43
CA TYR A 73 -14.74 -6.50 -7.55
C TYR A 73 -13.51 -7.16 -8.20
N ALA A 74 -13.58 -8.44 -8.54
CA ALA A 74 -12.43 -9.10 -9.11
C ALA A 74 -12.07 -8.57 -10.49
N THR A 75 -10.78 -8.35 -10.70
CA THR A 75 -10.19 -8.13 -12.02
C THR A 75 -9.83 -9.48 -12.63
N ARG A 76 -10.21 -9.71 -13.87
CA ARG A 76 -9.87 -10.91 -14.66
C ARG A 76 -9.07 -10.48 -15.89
N LEU A 77 -7.97 -11.14 -16.17
CA LEU A 77 -7.22 -10.90 -17.40
C LEU A 77 -7.61 -11.92 -18.47
N ASP A 78 -7.11 -11.70 -19.70
CA ASP A 78 -7.40 -12.57 -20.84
C ASP A 78 -7.05 -14.02 -20.53
N GLY A 79 -7.97 -14.93 -20.88
CA GLY A 79 -7.85 -16.36 -20.60
C GLY A 79 -8.39 -16.80 -19.22
N GLN A 80 -8.77 -15.88 -18.35
CA GLN A 80 -9.46 -16.19 -17.09
C GLN A 80 -10.98 -16.25 -17.28
N THR A 81 -11.65 -16.93 -16.36
CA THR A 81 -13.13 -16.94 -16.30
C THR A 81 -13.62 -15.55 -15.89
N THR A 82 -14.61 -15.02 -16.63
CA THR A 82 -15.25 -13.74 -16.30
C THR A 82 -16.01 -13.78 -14.97
N ASN A 83 -16.28 -12.62 -14.42
CA ASN A 83 -17.16 -12.46 -13.26
C ASN A 83 -18.62 -12.81 -13.62
N ALA A 84 -19.51 -12.90 -12.64
CA ALA A 84 -20.92 -13.21 -12.84
C ALA A 84 -21.65 -12.22 -13.74
N ASN A 85 -21.19 -10.96 -13.79
CA ASN A 85 -21.69 -9.92 -14.72
C ASN A 85 -21.26 -10.16 -16.19
N GLY A 86 -20.47 -11.21 -16.46
CA GLY A 86 -19.97 -11.56 -17.79
C GLY A 86 -18.77 -10.71 -18.25
N THR A 87 -18.19 -9.88 -17.38
CA THR A 87 -17.06 -9.00 -17.71
C THR A 87 -15.75 -9.46 -17.06
N GLN A 88 -14.64 -8.81 -17.45
CA GLN A 88 -13.32 -8.99 -16.85
C GLN A 88 -13.06 -8.03 -15.66
N TYR A 89 -14.00 -7.16 -15.35
CA TYR A 89 -13.91 -6.12 -14.32
C TYR A 89 -15.11 -6.18 -13.37
N GLY A 90 -15.03 -5.46 -12.26
CA GLY A 90 -16.07 -5.42 -11.25
C GLY A 90 -17.37 -4.80 -11.73
N ASP A 91 -18.46 -5.10 -11.06
CA ASP A 91 -19.79 -4.54 -11.36
C ASP A 91 -20.01 -3.24 -10.57
N THR A 92 -19.75 -2.10 -11.22
CA THR A 92 -19.79 -0.78 -10.59
C THR A 92 -21.17 -0.44 -9.99
N HIS A 93 -22.26 -0.80 -10.69
CA HIS A 93 -23.63 -0.56 -10.21
C HIS A 93 -23.97 -1.46 -9.02
N ALA A 94 -23.64 -2.74 -9.09
CA ALA A 94 -23.87 -3.67 -8.00
C ALA A 94 -23.00 -3.33 -6.78
N LEU A 95 -21.77 -2.83 -6.98
CA LEU A 95 -20.90 -2.36 -5.90
C LEU A 95 -21.47 -1.13 -5.18
N LEU A 96 -21.96 -0.12 -5.91
CA LEU A 96 -22.62 1.03 -5.28
C LEU A 96 -23.86 0.59 -4.50
N GLN A 97 -24.66 -0.30 -5.07
CA GLN A 97 -25.84 -0.83 -4.38
C GLN A 97 -25.43 -1.60 -3.11
N TRP A 98 -24.38 -2.41 -3.19
CA TRP A 98 -23.84 -3.13 -2.04
C TRP A 98 -23.35 -2.18 -0.93
N VAL A 99 -22.68 -1.08 -1.29
CA VAL A 99 -22.30 -0.02 -0.34
C VAL A 99 -23.54 0.54 0.36
N LEU A 100 -24.58 0.90 -0.40
CA LEU A 100 -25.82 1.47 0.14
C LEU A 100 -26.59 0.47 1.03
N ASP A 101 -26.59 -0.80 0.68
CA ASP A 101 -27.28 -1.85 1.44
C ASP A 101 -26.56 -2.16 2.77
N ASN A 102 -25.26 -1.87 2.88
CA ASN A 102 -24.43 -2.20 4.03
C ASN A 102 -23.92 -0.98 4.82
N GLU A 103 -24.17 0.26 4.36
CA GLU A 103 -23.64 1.45 5.02
C GLU A 103 -24.08 1.57 6.49
N ASP A 104 -25.28 1.14 6.82
CA ASP A 104 -25.80 1.19 8.20
C ASP A 104 -25.14 0.16 9.13
N ALA A 105 -24.51 -0.87 8.57
CA ALA A 105 -23.81 -1.92 9.32
C ALA A 105 -22.34 -1.59 9.62
N CYS A 106 -21.83 -0.45 9.16
CA CYS A 106 -20.44 -0.05 9.36
C CYS A 106 -20.33 1.34 9.99
N ASP A 107 -19.18 1.57 10.63
CA ASP A 107 -18.81 2.83 11.28
C ASP A 107 -18.00 3.73 10.35
N VAL A 108 -17.23 3.14 9.46
CA VAL A 108 -16.27 3.79 8.56
C VAL A 108 -16.38 3.18 7.16
N LEU A 109 -16.23 4.01 6.12
CA LEU A 109 -16.10 3.55 4.75
C LEU A 109 -14.69 3.84 4.22
N ILE A 110 -14.11 2.88 3.51
CA ILE A 110 -12.88 3.03 2.73
C ILE A 110 -13.17 2.56 1.30
N VAL A 111 -13.03 3.44 0.32
CA VAL A 111 -13.49 3.18 -1.04
C VAL A 111 -12.43 3.46 -2.08
N SER A 112 -12.09 2.45 -2.88
CA SER A 112 -11.34 2.62 -4.14
C SER A 112 -12.23 3.26 -5.20
N MET A 113 -11.85 4.43 -5.70
CA MET A 113 -12.60 5.10 -6.75
C MET A 113 -12.40 4.40 -8.10
N ASP A 114 -11.21 3.86 -8.39
CA ASP A 114 -11.01 3.04 -9.60
C ASP A 114 -11.95 1.82 -9.61
N GLN A 115 -12.16 1.19 -8.46
CA GLN A 115 -13.07 0.04 -8.37
C GLN A 115 -14.53 0.47 -8.52
N LEU A 116 -14.93 1.50 -7.80
CA LEU A 116 -16.33 1.96 -7.82
C LEU A 116 -16.74 2.52 -9.18
N LEU A 117 -15.87 3.34 -9.81
CA LEU A 117 -16.22 4.11 -11.01
C LEU A 117 -15.89 3.40 -12.33
N SER A 118 -15.01 2.38 -12.28
CA SER A 118 -14.54 1.70 -13.49
C SER A 118 -14.44 0.17 -13.33
N GLY A 119 -14.83 -0.39 -12.19
CA GLY A 119 -14.73 -1.83 -11.92
C GLY A 119 -13.30 -2.33 -11.70
N GLY A 120 -12.36 -1.46 -11.32
CA GLY A 120 -10.99 -1.79 -10.93
C GLY A 120 -9.91 -1.05 -11.69
N LEU A 121 -8.70 -1.11 -11.12
CA LEU A 121 -7.52 -0.42 -11.65
C LEU A 121 -7.22 -0.73 -13.12
N VAL A 122 -7.39 -1.98 -13.54
CA VAL A 122 -7.08 -2.40 -14.93
C VAL A 122 -8.08 -1.79 -15.90
N ASN A 123 -9.38 -1.83 -15.59
CA ASN A 123 -10.41 -1.29 -16.46
C ASN A 123 -10.41 0.24 -16.48
N SER A 124 -10.02 0.92 -15.38
CA SER A 124 -9.90 2.38 -15.35
C SER A 124 -8.88 2.94 -16.37
N ARG A 125 -7.97 2.09 -16.84
CA ARG A 125 -6.96 2.40 -17.86
C ARG A 125 -7.44 2.09 -19.29
N TRP A 126 -8.65 1.56 -19.42
CA TRP A 126 -9.21 1.12 -20.70
C TRP A 126 -10.57 1.75 -21.02
N GLU A 127 -11.41 1.99 -20.03
CA GLU A 127 -12.73 2.54 -20.24
C GLU A 127 -12.67 3.98 -20.76
N ASP A 128 -13.32 4.24 -21.91
CA ASP A 128 -13.25 5.50 -22.66
C ASP A 128 -14.59 6.26 -22.74
N GLY A 129 -15.65 5.77 -22.11
CA GLY A 129 -16.97 6.39 -22.08
C GLY A 129 -16.92 7.82 -21.52
N MET A 130 -17.46 8.79 -22.27
CA MET A 130 -17.40 10.22 -21.90
C MET A 130 -18.69 10.76 -21.27
N ASP A 131 -19.75 9.99 -21.17
CA ASP A 131 -20.89 10.31 -20.31
C ASP A 131 -20.56 9.87 -18.88
N LEU A 132 -20.24 10.83 -18.04
CA LEU A 132 -19.77 10.61 -16.66
C LEU A 132 -20.88 10.87 -15.62
N THR A 133 -22.13 10.97 -16.06
CA THR A 133 -23.24 11.35 -15.18
C THR A 133 -23.39 10.37 -14.02
N TRP A 134 -23.32 9.08 -14.31
CA TRP A 134 -23.46 8.04 -13.28
C TRP A 134 -22.31 8.07 -12.27
N GLU A 135 -21.07 8.22 -12.74
CA GLU A 135 -19.88 8.25 -11.88
C GLU A 135 -19.86 9.49 -10.98
N GLN A 136 -20.31 10.63 -11.50
CA GLN A 136 -20.49 11.86 -10.72
C GLN A 136 -21.56 11.68 -9.65
N ASP A 137 -22.72 11.09 -9.99
CA ASP A 137 -23.78 10.76 -9.04
C ASP A 137 -23.29 9.78 -7.95
N ALA A 138 -22.40 8.84 -8.28
CA ALA A 138 -21.80 7.92 -7.32
C ALA A 138 -20.86 8.66 -6.34
N ILE A 139 -20.03 9.61 -6.82
CA ILE A 139 -19.21 10.48 -5.98
C ILE A 139 -20.07 11.33 -5.05
N ASP A 140 -21.14 11.93 -5.57
CA ASP A 140 -22.08 12.74 -4.79
C ASP A 140 -22.79 11.91 -3.72
N THR A 141 -23.11 10.64 -4.04
CA THR A 141 -23.69 9.68 -3.08
C THR A 141 -22.72 9.41 -1.94
N LEU A 142 -21.44 9.14 -2.22
CA LEU A 142 -20.41 8.98 -1.18
C LEU A 142 -20.24 10.26 -0.36
N SER A 143 -20.30 11.44 -0.97
CA SER A 143 -20.23 12.72 -0.26
C SER A 143 -21.44 12.92 0.70
N GLN A 144 -22.62 12.42 0.34
CA GLN A 144 -23.79 12.41 1.23
C GLN A 144 -23.62 11.43 2.39
N ILE A 145 -23.02 10.27 2.18
CA ILE A 145 -22.67 9.33 3.26
C ILE A 145 -21.62 9.98 4.18
N ALA A 146 -20.64 10.68 3.62
CA ALA A 146 -19.59 11.35 4.37
C ALA A 146 -20.09 12.45 5.32
N ALA A 147 -21.29 12.98 5.09
CA ALA A 147 -21.94 13.89 6.04
C ALA A 147 -22.43 13.19 7.34
N ARG A 148 -22.46 11.84 7.38
CA ARG A 148 -22.98 11.06 8.50
C ARG A 148 -21.93 10.20 9.19
N LYS A 149 -20.89 9.76 8.46
CA LYS A 149 -19.81 8.92 8.98
C LYS A 149 -18.51 9.15 8.20
N PRO A 150 -17.34 8.82 8.75
CA PRO A 150 -16.07 9.00 8.07
C PRO A 150 -16.01 8.15 6.78
N VAL A 151 -15.66 8.79 5.67
CA VAL A 151 -15.41 8.14 4.37
C VAL A 151 -14.00 8.50 3.93
N TYR A 152 -13.20 7.48 3.68
CA TYR A 152 -11.85 7.58 3.13
C TYR A 152 -11.89 7.11 1.69
N VAL A 153 -11.36 7.90 0.78
CA VAL A 153 -11.34 7.55 -0.65
C VAL A 153 -9.91 7.55 -1.17
N PHE A 154 -9.62 6.62 -2.08
CA PHE A 154 -8.38 6.63 -2.81
C PHE A 154 -8.62 6.38 -4.30
N ASP A 155 -7.83 7.06 -5.12
CA ASP A 155 -7.93 7.09 -6.57
C ASP A 155 -6.54 7.03 -7.19
N THR A 156 -6.43 6.86 -8.52
CA THR A 156 -5.12 6.84 -9.19
C THR A 156 -5.06 7.83 -10.35
N VAL A 157 -3.86 8.38 -10.61
CA VAL A 157 -3.51 8.95 -11.91
C VAL A 157 -3.10 7.80 -12.82
N MET A 158 -3.74 7.68 -13.98
CA MET A 158 -3.50 6.60 -14.91
C MET A 158 -2.02 6.50 -15.30
N ARG A 159 -1.44 5.31 -15.25
CA ARG A 159 -0.04 5.05 -15.64
C ARG A 159 0.24 5.36 -17.12
N LEU A 160 1.50 5.24 -17.51
CA LEU A 160 1.97 5.56 -18.88
C LEU A 160 1.50 4.58 -19.95
N ALA A 161 1.03 3.39 -19.58
CA ALA A 161 0.60 2.36 -20.51
C ALA A 161 -0.74 1.74 -20.08
N THR A 162 -1.36 1.00 -21.00
CA THR A 162 -2.47 0.08 -20.73
C THR A 162 -1.98 -1.19 -20.04
N THR A 163 -2.80 -2.23 -19.93
CA THR A 163 -2.44 -3.50 -19.29
C THR A 163 -2.29 -4.62 -20.34
N ALA A 164 -1.11 -5.25 -20.38
CA ALA A 164 -0.91 -6.42 -21.24
C ALA A 164 -1.75 -7.60 -20.75
N GLY A 165 -2.36 -8.35 -21.71
CA GLY A 165 -3.28 -9.46 -21.42
C GLY A 165 -4.63 -8.99 -20.90
N TYR A 166 -5.06 -7.81 -21.31
CA TYR A 166 -6.38 -7.28 -21.09
C TYR A 166 -6.92 -6.73 -22.41
N GLN A 167 -8.16 -7.12 -22.78
CA GLN A 167 -8.82 -6.72 -24.03
C GLN A 167 -8.00 -7.04 -25.30
N GLY A 168 -7.30 -8.18 -25.29
CA GLY A 168 -6.48 -8.63 -26.43
C GLY A 168 -5.11 -7.94 -26.56
N LEU A 169 -4.74 -7.01 -25.67
CA LEU A 169 -3.45 -6.33 -25.71
C LEU A 169 -2.33 -7.26 -25.24
N ASP A 170 -1.26 -7.33 -25.99
CA ASP A 170 -0.06 -8.11 -25.65
C ASP A 170 1.06 -7.26 -25.01
N SER A 171 2.19 -7.89 -24.74
CA SER A 171 3.36 -7.22 -24.18
C SER A 171 4.01 -6.23 -25.15
N GLU A 172 3.83 -6.40 -26.47
CA GLU A 172 4.31 -5.46 -27.47
C GLU A 172 3.48 -4.18 -27.44
N ALA A 173 2.16 -4.30 -27.46
CA ALA A 173 1.24 -3.18 -27.30
C ALA A 173 1.53 -2.40 -26.01
N TYR A 174 1.73 -3.09 -24.87
CA TYR A 174 2.13 -2.45 -23.61
C TYR A 174 3.42 -1.60 -23.77
N ARG A 175 4.47 -2.13 -24.42
CA ARG A 175 5.72 -1.39 -24.61
C ARG A 175 5.53 -0.16 -25.51
N LEU A 176 4.74 -0.29 -26.56
CA LEU A 176 4.42 0.83 -27.46
C LEU A 176 3.60 1.92 -26.75
N PHE A 177 2.58 1.56 -25.99
CA PHE A 177 1.82 2.52 -25.17
C PHE A 177 2.71 3.20 -24.13
N ARG A 178 3.60 2.46 -23.46
CA ARG A 178 4.54 3.04 -22.52
C ARG A 178 5.47 4.05 -23.21
N SER A 179 6.01 3.71 -24.37
CA SER A 179 6.84 4.61 -25.15
C SER A 179 6.08 5.88 -25.57
N TYR A 180 4.85 5.72 -26.05
CA TYR A 180 3.97 6.82 -26.43
C TYR A 180 3.64 7.72 -25.23
N GLY A 181 3.29 7.14 -24.08
CA GLY A 181 3.01 7.86 -22.83
C GLY A 181 4.24 8.60 -22.30
N MET A 182 5.43 8.04 -22.45
CA MET A 182 6.72 8.64 -22.05
C MET A 182 7.21 9.74 -22.98
N ALA A 183 6.68 9.88 -24.19
CA ALA A 183 7.08 10.96 -25.08
C ALA A 183 6.82 12.31 -24.40
N GLU A 184 7.75 13.25 -24.54
CA GLU A 184 7.68 14.56 -23.91
C GLU A 184 6.49 15.35 -24.46
N ARG A 185 5.69 15.95 -23.56
CA ARG A 185 4.57 16.86 -23.88
C ARG A 185 4.97 18.29 -23.57
N GLY A 186 4.33 19.23 -24.28
CA GLY A 186 4.46 20.65 -23.94
C GLY A 186 3.99 20.93 -22.50
N GLU A 187 4.80 21.64 -21.74
CA GLU A 187 4.44 22.02 -20.38
C GLU A 187 3.36 23.11 -20.37
N LEU A 188 2.27 22.86 -19.64
CA LEU A 188 1.22 23.83 -19.41
C LEU A 188 1.43 24.53 -18.06
N THR A 189 1.29 25.85 -18.04
CA THR A 189 1.49 26.66 -16.83
C THR A 189 0.41 27.76 -16.71
N GLY A 190 0.26 28.30 -15.49
CA GLY A 190 -0.65 29.42 -15.24
C GLY A 190 -2.09 29.11 -15.63
N HIS A 191 -2.71 29.98 -16.39
CA HIS A 191 -4.10 29.86 -16.84
C HIS A 191 -4.31 28.81 -17.93
N ASN A 192 -3.24 28.36 -18.58
CA ASN A 192 -3.33 27.33 -19.63
C ASN A 192 -3.36 25.90 -19.04
N LEU A 193 -3.04 25.73 -17.78
CA LEU A 193 -3.10 24.42 -17.11
C LEU A 193 -4.54 24.13 -16.68
N THR A 194 -5.33 23.63 -17.60
CA THR A 194 -6.75 23.25 -17.46
C THR A 194 -6.96 21.85 -17.99
N VAL A 195 -8.00 21.15 -17.52
CA VAL A 195 -8.34 19.79 -17.99
C VAL A 195 -8.47 19.75 -19.52
N ASP A 196 -9.18 20.71 -20.11
CA ASP A 196 -9.40 20.72 -21.56
C ASP A 196 -8.10 20.92 -22.34
N ASN A 197 -7.22 21.81 -21.91
CA ASN A 197 -5.92 22.01 -22.55
C ASN A 197 -4.98 20.82 -22.38
N ILE A 198 -5.03 20.14 -21.22
CA ILE A 198 -4.27 18.91 -20.99
C ILE A 198 -4.70 17.83 -21.96
N ILE A 199 -6.02 17.59 -22.07
CA ILE A 199 -6.59 16.59 -22.99
C ILE A 199 -6.28 16.96 -24.45
N ALA A 200 -6.44 18.22 -24.84
CA ALA A 200 -6.10 18.68 -26.18
C ALA A 200 -4.61 18.50 -26.52
N GLY A 201 -3.74 18.55 -25.52
CA GLY A 201 -2.29 18.37 -25.66
C GLY A 201 -1.83 16.91 -25.73
N TYR A 202 -2.65 15.93 -25.39
CA TYR A 202 -2.23 14.52 -25.32
C TYR A 202 -1.60 13.96 -26.60
N PRO A 203 -2.12 14.26 -27.81
CA PRO A 203 -1.56 13.74 -29.07
C PRO A 203 -0.23 14.41 -29.50
N TYR A 204 0.15 15.54 -28.87
CA TYR A 204 1.23 16.40 -29.37
C TYR A 204 2.46 16.38 -28.46
N GLY A 205 3.63 16.37 -29.08
CA GLY A 205 4.93 16.54 -28.40
C GLY A 205 5.18 17.98 -27.94
N ALA A 206 6.29 18.18 -27.25
CA ALA A 206 6.73 19.51 -26.81
C ALA A 206 7.02 20.49 -27.96
N ASP A 207 7.32 19.97 -29.15
CA ASP A 207 7.50 20.72 -30.40
C ASP A 207 6.18 21.10 -31.08
N GLY A 208 5.05 20.64 -30.58
CA GLY A 208 3.71 20.86 -31.16
C GLY A 208 3.35 19.91 -32.30
N GLU A 209 4.25 19.00 -32.67
CA GLU A 209 3.98 17.98 -33.69
C GLU A 209 3.27 16.76 -33.08
N ARG A 210 2.49 16.04 -33.90
CA ARG A 210 1.84 14.80 -33.45
C ARG A 210 2.91 13.74 -33.11
N ILE A 211 2.78 13.10 -31.97
CA ILE A 211 3.72 12.07 -31.54
C ILE A 211 3.61 10.85 -32.46
N GLU A 212 4.73 10.46 -33.05
CA GLU A 212 4.82 9.29 -33.90
C GLU A 212 4.78 8.00 -33.08
N THR A 213 4.04 7.01 -33.57
CA THR A 213 3.97 5.66 -32.98
C THR A 213 3.63 4.66 -34.08
N THR A 214 3.92 3.38 -33.81
CA THR A 214 3.51 2.25 -34.65
C THR A 214 2.22 1.59 -34.14
N LEU A 215 1.61 2.12 -33.08
CA LEU A 215 0.26 1.73 -32.66
C LEU A 215 -0.76 2.16 -33.72
N ASP A 216 -1.82 1.38 -33.88
CA ASP A 216 -2.97 1.77 -34.70
C ASP A 216 -3.60 3.04 -34.16
N ASP A 217 -4.02 3.95 -35.04
CA ASP A 217 -4.63 5.24 -34.65
C ASP A 217 -5.85 5.03 -33.74
N GLU A 218 -6.69 4.03 -34.01
CA GLU A 218 -7.86 3.68 -33.21
C GLU A 218 -7.47 3.30 -31.76
N LEU A 219 -6.40 2.55 -31.58
CA LEU A 219 -5.88 2.19 -30.24
C LEU A 219 -5.31 3.41 -29.50
N VAL A 220 -4.66 4.32 -30.24
CA VAL A 220 -4.14 5.57 -29.64
C VAL A 220 -5.31 6.46 -29.20
N GLU A 221 -6.33 6.63 -30.04
CA GLU A 221 -7.52 7.42 -29.72
C GLU A 221 -8.26 6.86 -28.51
N HIS A 222 -8.45 5.54 -28.44
CA HIS A 222 -9.04 4.85 -27.30
C HIS A 222 -8.25 5.09 -26.01
N TYR A 223 -6.92 4.90 -26.05
CA TYR A 223 -6.03 5.14 -24.89
C TYR A 223 -6.11 6.58 -24.39
N LEU A 224 -6.15 7.57 -25.31
CA LEU A 224 -6.23 8.97 -24.93
C LEU A 224 -7.63 9.33 -24.41
N ALA A 225 -8.68 8.71 -24.91
CA ALA A 225 -10.05 8.89 -24.41
C ALA A 225 -10.20 8.31 -23.00
N ALA A 226 -9.68 7.11 -22.75
CA ALA A 226 -9.66 6.51 -21.40
C ALA A 226 -8.91 7.40 -20.40
N ARG A 227 -7.75 7.95 -20.79
CA ARG A 227 -6.99 8.90 -19.99
C ARG A 227 -7.75 10.19 -19.71
N ALA A 228 -8.43 10.74 -20.73
CA ALA A 228 -9.25 11.93 -20.60
C ALA A 228 -10.44 11.71 -19.63
N ARG A 229 -11.10 10.54 -19.73
CA ARG A 229 -12.16 10.13 -18.81
C ARG A 229 -11.61 10.09 -17.37
N LYS A 230 -10.50 9.39 -17.14
CA LYS A 230 -9.90 9.26 -15.82
C LYS A 230 -9.54 10.63 -15.22
N LEU A 231 -8.89 11.53 -15.98
CA LEU A 231 -8.55 12.87 -15.50
C LEU A 231 -9.80 13.68 -15.10
N ARG A 232 -10.89 13.59 -15.87
CA ARG A 232 -12.15 14.29 -15.56
C ARG A 232 -12.80 13.76 -14.29
N LEU A 233 -12.76 12.46 -14.05
CA LEU A 233 -13.29 11.84 -12.83
C LEU A 233 -12.46 12.22 -11.60
N THR A 234 -11.13 12.18 -11.69
CA THR A 234 -10.25 12.61 -10.61
C THR A 234 -10.37 14.12 -10.33
N ASP A 235 -10.54 14.96 -11.37
CA ASP A 235 -10.86 16.39 -11.19
C ASP A 235 -12.19 16.58 -10.42
N TYR A 236 -13.24 15.86 -10.80
CA TYR A 236 -14.53 15.94 -10.13
C TYR A 236 -14.42 15.47 -8.67
N LEU A 237 -13.77 14.34 -8.42
CA LEU A 237 -13.52 13.81 -7.08
C LEU A 237 -12.81 14.83 -6.19
N LEU A 238 -11.69 15.41 -6.65
CA LEU A 238 -10.91 16.35 -5.86
C LEU A 238 -11.66 17.67 -5.56
N ARG A 239 -12.59 18.08 -6.39
CA ARG A 239 -13.48 19.22 -6.09
C ARG A 239 -14.49 18.92 -4.98
N HIS A 240 -14.78 17.64 -4.70
CA HIS A 240 -15.67 17.19 -3.63
C HIS A 240 -14.90 16.64 -2.41
N ALA A 241 -13.56 16.66 -2.46
CA ALA A 241 -12.71 15.99 -1.47
C ALA A 241 -12.84 16.55 -0.05
N GLU A 242 -13.28 17.78 0.12
CA GLU A 242 -13.52 18.38 1.45
C GLU A 242 -14.61 17.65 2.26
N SER A 243 -15.51 16.91 1.61
CA SER A 243 -16.52 16.10 2.28
C SER A 243 -15.96 14.81 2.89
N PHE A 244 -14.85 14.29 2.38
CA PHE A 244 -14.25 13.04 2.83
C PHE A 244 -13.29 13.25 4.01
N ALA A 245 -13.13 12.25 4.85
CA ALA A 245 -12.15 12.26 5.95
C ALA A 245 -10.71 12.33 5.41
N ALA A 246 -10.43 11.56 4.35
CA ALA A 246 -9.20 11.70 3.56
C ALA A 246 -9.45 11.30 2.09
N CYS A 247 -8.69 11.92 1.18
CA CYS A 247 -8.67 11.60 -0.25
C CYS A 247 -7.21 11.46 -0.70
N VAL A 248 -6.82 10.26 -1.12
CA VAL A 248 -5.46 9.99 -1.57
C VAL A 248 -5.47 9.64 -3.05
N VAL A 249 -4.60 10.27 -3.83
CA VAL A 249 -4.43 10.00 -5.25
C VAL A 249 -3.03 9.45 -5.48
N GLY A 250 -2.93 8.18 -5.87
CA GLY A 250 -1.67 7.53 -6.21
C GLY A 250 -1.30 7.76 -7.67
N VAL A 251 -0.04 8.08 -7.96
CA VAL A 251 0.45 8.13 -9.34
C VAL A 251 0.95 6.75 -9.72
N ASP A 252 0.20 6.10 -10.61
CA ASP A 252 0.50 4.75 -11.08
C ASP A 252 1.62 4.78 -12.12
N ASP A 253 2.52 3.79 -12.11
CA ASP A 253 3.65 3.54 -13.02
C ASP A 253 4.07 4.73 -13.91
N SER A 254 4.83 5.62 -13.38
CA SER A 254 5.26 6.89 -13.95
C SER A 254 6.65 6.82 -14.62
N ALA A 255 7.33 7.93 -14.77
CA ALA A 255 8.73 8.03 -15.15
C ALA A 255 9.33 9.36 -14.67
N ALA A 256 10.63 9.33 -14.35
CA ALA A 256 11.40 10.50 -13.93
C ALA A 256 11.69 11.48 -15.10
N ARG A 257 10.67 11.84 -15.85
CA ARG A 257 10.78 12.72 -17.02
C ARG A 257 9.43 13.35 -17.36
N ILE A 258 9.44 14.44 -18.11
CA ILE A 258 8.22 15.03 -18.66
C ILE A 258 7.53 14.00 -19.57
N SER A 259 6.29 13.71 -19.26
CA SER A 259 5.47 12.67 -19.90
C SER A 259 4.02 13.15 -20.04
N VAL A 260 3.14 12.29 -20.52
CA VAL A 260 1.70 12.56 -20.58
C VAL A 260 1.10 12.85 -19.20
N GLN A 261 1.64 12.26 -18.12
CA GLN A 261 1.16 12.48 -16.75
C GLN A 261 1.56 13.82 -16.15
N THR A 262 2.61 14.47 -16.65
CA THR A 262 3.21 15.65 -16.00
C THR A 262 2.23 16.79 -15.79
N ASN A 263 1.46 17.13 -16.83
CA ASN A 263 0.45 18.18 -16.72
C ASN A 263 -0.76 17.76 -15.88
N GLU A 264 -1.15 16.48 -15.91
CA GLU A 264 -2.19 15.91 -15.05
C GLU A 264 -1.82 16.06 -13.58
N ILE A 265 -0.64 15.57 -13.20
CA ILE A 265 -0.13 15.65 -11.83
C ILE A 265 -0.06 17.10 -11.36
N ARG A 266 0.53 18.00 -12.16
CA ARG A 266 0.62 19.43 -11.82
C ARG A 266 -0.75 20.09 -11.67
N TYR A 267 -1.70 19.70 -12.49
CA TYR A 267 -3.06 20.21 -12.40
C TYR A 267 -3.74 19.72 -11.12
N LEU A 268 -3.73 18.42 -10.88
CA LEU A 268 -4.38 17.80 -9.72
C LEU A 268 -3.75 18.28 -8.40
N GLN A 269 -2.43 18.51 -8.35
CA GLN A 269 -1.75 19.11 -7.20
C GLN A 269 -2.31 20.48 -6.78
N ARG A 270 -2.86 21.26 -7.71
CA ARG A 270 -3.50 22.56 -7.39
C ARG A 270 -4.86 22.43 -6.72
N LEU A 271 -5.48 21.26 -6.84
CA LEU A 271 -6.81 20.98 -6.28
C LEU A 271 -6.74 20.37 -4.89
N LEU A 272 -5.55 19.99 -4.41
CA LEU A 272 -5.39 19.30 -3.14
C LEU A 272 -5.83 20.19 -1.98
N GLY A 273 -6.83 19.73 -1.22
CA GLY A 273 -7.24 20.28 0.07
C GLY A 273 -6.35 19.76 1.21
N LYS A 274 -6.69 20.15 2.44
CA LYS A 274 -5.92 19.76 3.65
C LYS A 274 -5.96 18.27 3.94
N ASN A 275 -7.03 17.60 3.55
CA ASN A 275 -7.26 16.17 3.72
C ASN A 275 -6.89 15.35 2.49
N CYS A 276 -6.20 15.96 1.52
CA CYS A 276 -5.81 15.34 0.27
C CYS A 276 -4.30 15.12 0.19
N ALA A 277 -3.90 14.02 -0.44
CA ALA A 277 -2.51 13.75 -0.81
C ALA A 277 -2.41 13.24 -2.24
N LEU A 278 -1.29 13.54 -2.92
CA LEU A 278 -0.95 12.99 -4.23
C LEU A 278 0.54 12.66 -4.25
N PHE A 279 0.88 11.40 -4.53
CA PHE A 279 2.26 10.90 -4.56
C PHE A 279 2.37 9.66 -5.47
N CYS A 280 3.61 9.22 -5.77
CA CYS A 280 3.85 7.99 -6.51
C CYS A 280 3.50 6.78 -5.64
N GLY A 281 2.83 5.79 -6.25
CA GLY A 281 2.40 4.55 -5.60
C GLY A 281 0.94 4.24 -5.90
N THR A 282 0.55 2.99 -5.76
CA THR A 282 -0.80 2.55 -6.10
C THR A 282 -1.27 1.34 -5.29
N ASP A 283 -0.43 0.30 -5.20
CA ASP A 283 -0.84 -0.98 -4.61
C ASP A 283 -0.98 -0.90 -3.08
N GLU A 284 -0.36 0.07 -2.42
CA GLU A 284 -0.39 0.31 -0.97
C GLU A 284 -1.58 1.13 -0.50
N LEU A 285 -2.32 1.78 -1.41
CA LEU A 285 -3.32 2.80 -1.06
C LEU A 285 -4.44 2.26 -0.16
N GLY A 286 -4.88 1.02 -0.35
CA GLY A 286 -5.88 0.38 0.52
C GLY A 286 -5.39 0.20 1.95
N MET A 287 -4.15 -0.28 2.12
CA MET A 287 -3.51 -0.42 3.43
C MET A 287 -3.31 0.94 4.09
N MET A 288 -2.88 1.95 3.32
CA MET A 288 -2.71 3.32 3.80
C MET A 288 -4.03 3.95 4.25
N ALA A 289 -5.09 3.79 3.48
CA ALA A 289 -6.40 4.31 3.82
C ALA A 289 -6.94 3.67 5.11
N PHE A 290 -6.75 2.36 5.30
CA PHE A 290 -7.08 1.66 6.54
C PHE A 290 -6.26 2.20 7.72
N THR A 291 -4.94 2.29 7.58
CA THR A 291 -4.05 2.80 8.63
C THR A 291 -4.41 4.24 9.03
N ARG A 292 -4.74 5.09 8.05
CA ARG A 292 -5.20 6.45 8.32
C ARG A 292 -6.53 6.46 9.07
N ALA A 293 -7.49 5.63 8.66
CA ALA A 293 -8.79 5.52 9.34
C ALA A 293 -8.62 5.03 10.79
N TYR A 294 -7.74 4.05 11.02
CA TYR A 294 -7.40 3.57 12.35
C TYR A 294 -6.77 4.67 13.22
N ALA A 295 -5.82 5.43 12.68
CA ALA A 295 -5.19 6.54 13.38
C ALA A 295 -6.20 7.63 13.77
N ASP A 296 -7.07 8.01 12.86
CA ASP A 296 -8.10 9.03 13.09
C ASP A 296 -9.15 8.55 14.12
N CYS A 297 -9.58 7.28 14.06
CA CYS A 297 -10.47 6.68 15.06
C CYS A 297 -9.84 6.65 16.45
N ALA A 298 -8.56 6.34 16.54
CA ALA A 298 -7.83 6.26 17.81
C ALA A 298 -7.33 7.62 18.32
N GLY A 299 -7.41 8.67 17.49
CA GLY A 299 -6.90 10.01 17.82
C GLY A 299 -5.39 10.07 17.96
N TRP A 300 -4.65 9.26 17.17
CA TRP A 300 -3.20 9.16 17.21
C TRP A 300 -2.52 10.06 16.17
N ASN A 301 -1.44 10.70 16.62
CA ASN A 301 -0.49 11.39 15.77
C ASN A 301 0.92 10.91 16.13
N SER A 302 1.41 9.91 15.40
CA SER A 302 2.73 9.32 15.64
C SER A 302 3.83 10.17 15.01
N ARG A 303 4.97 10.30 15.71
CA ARG A 303 6.16 11.03 15.23
C ARG A 303 7.26 10.04 14.87
N LEU A 304 7.78 10.12 13.66
CA LEU A 304 8.74 9.18 13.09
C LEU A 304 10.07 9.87 12.78
N SER A 305 11.18 9.27 13.20
CA SER A 305 12.52 9.63 12.72
C SER A 305 12.94 8.70 11.60
N VAL A 306 13.49 9.25 10.50
CA VAL A 306 13.84 8.47 9.30
C VAL A 306 15.35 8.47 9.10
N HIS A 307 15.93 7.29 8.92
CA HIS A 307 17.36 7.09 8.66
C HIS A 307 17.56 6.34 7.34
N TYR A 308 18.37 6.92 6.46
CA TYR A 308 18.66 6.36 5.14
C TYR A 308 20.05 5.71 5.09
N PHE A 309 20.14 4.59 4.36
CA PHE A 309 21.36 3.83 4.14
C PHE A 309 21.56 3.61 2.65
N GLY A 310 22.72 4.00 2.11
CA GLY A 310 23.07 3.85 0.70
C GLY A 310 23.32 5.17 -0.03
N GLY A 311 22.82 6.31 0.48
CA GLY A 311 23.13 7.65 -0.04
C GLY A 311 22.42 8.02 -1.34
N TYR A 312 21.30 7.37 -1.66
CA TYR A 312 20.49 7.66 -2.86
C TYR A 312 19.07 8.13 -2.53
N GLU A 313 18.83 8.59 -1.31
CA GLU A 313 17.54 9.11 -0.85
C GLU A 313 17.07 10.35 -1.63
N ASP A 314 18.00 11.21 -2.06
CA ASP A 314 17.71 12.42 -2.84
C ASP A 314 17.70 12.15 -4.37
N SER A 315 17.68 10.90 -4.78
CA SER A 315 17.54 10.47 -6.17
C SER A 315 16.16 9.88 -6.40
N VAL A 316 15.69 9.90 -7.65
CA VAL A 316 14.44 9.23 -8.02
C VAL A 316 14.52 7.77 -7.60
N ALA A 317 13.52 7.34 -6.85
CA ALA A 317 13.55 6.06 -6.17
C ALA A 317 13.64 4.88 -7.13
N ASP A 318 12.93 4.96 -8.27
CA ASP A 318 12.75 3.84 -9.20
C ASP A 318 12.47 4.36 -10.63
N ALA A 319 12.49 3.49 -11.61
CA ALA A 319 12.20 3.82 -13.01
C ALA A 319 10.71 4.10 -13.27
N TYR A 320 9.87 3.89 -12.26
CA TYR A 320 8.42 4.10 -12.29
C TYR A 320 7.96 5.28 -11.45
N ASP A 321 8.90 6.00 -10.78
CA ASP A 321 8.60 7.14 -9.92
C ASP A 321 8.98 8.47 -10.57
N THR A 322 8.34 9.55 -10.11
CA THR A 322 8.67 10.94 -10.47
C THR A 322 9.35 11.69 -9.32
N SER A 323 9.21 11.20 -8.08
CA SER A 323 9.75 11.81 -6.87
C SER A 323 11.03 11.12 -6.41
N THR A 324 11.81 11.81 -5.58
CA THR A 324 12.91 11.21 -4.86
C THR A 324 12.39 10.25 -3.78
N LEU A 325 13.24 9.33 -3.32
CA LEU A 325 12.85 8.40 -2.26
C LEU A 325 12.51 9.16 -0.95
N ARG A 326 13.27 10.22 -0.64
CA ARG A 326 12.99 11.07 0.51
C ARG A 326 11.60 11.71 0.41
N GLU A 327 11.29 12.35 -0.71
CA GLU A 327 9.98 12.96 -0.96
C GLU A 327 8.87 11.91 -0.86
N SER A 328 9.08 10.72 -1.42
CA SER A 328 8.11 9.61 -1.32
C SER A 328 7.84 9.23 0.15
N VAL A 329 8.89 9.01 0.95
CA VAL A 329 8.75 8.67 2.38
C VAL A 329 8.01 9.77 3.15
N GLU A 330 8.38 11.03 2.94
CA GLU A 330 7.76 12.19 3.63
C GLU A 330 6.29 12.34 3.26
N GLN A 331 5.94 12.18 1.98
CA GLN A 331 4.56 12.25 1.49
C GLN A 331 3.68 11.13 2.06
N HIS A 332 4.20 9.90 2.12
CA HIS A 332 3.49 8.76 2.69
C HIS A 332 3.25 8.92 4.20
N ILE A 333 4.28 9.36 4.95
CA ILE A 333 4.16 9.64 6.39
C ILE A 333 3.05 10.68 6.63
N THR A 334 3.07 11.78 5.88
CA THR A 334 2.07 12.84 5.99
C THR A 334 0.65 12.35 5.63
N ALA A 335 0.51 11.57 4.56
CA ALA A 335 -0.78 11.02 4.13
C ALA A 335 -1.38 10.05 5.17
N LEU A 336 -0.53 9.34 5.89
CA LEU A 336 -0.91 8.45 6.99
C LEU A 336 -1.27 9.20 8.29
N GLY A 337 -1.17 10.54 8.32
CA GLY A 337 -1.47 11.34 9.50
C GLY A 337 -0.37 11.33 10.56
N ALA A 338 0.83 10.85 10.20
CA ALA A 338 2.00 10.90 11.06
C ALA A 338 2.87 12.14 10.77
N GLU A 339 3.77 12.46 11.68
CA GLU A 339 4.69 13.59 11.58
C GLU A 339 6.15 13.12 11.52
N LEU A 340 6.96 13.86 10.77
CA LEU A 340 8.42 13.71 10.85
C LEU A 340 8.94 14.36 12.13
N ALA A 341 9.71 13.60 12.91
CA ALA A 341 10.47 14.13 14.02
C ALA A 341 11.81 14.63 13.51
N ASP A 342 12.23 15.81 13.97
CA ASP A 342 13.61 16.22 13.83
C ASP A 342 14.50 15.19 14.54
N TRP A 343 15.67 14.87 13.94
CA TRP A 343 16.57 13.83 14.48
C TRP A 343 17.05 14.11 15.91
N SER A 344 16.92 15.35 16.38
CA SER A 344 17.23 15.79 17.76
C SER A 344 16.04 15.64 18.71
N GLU A 345 14.84 15.29 18.18
CA GLU A 345 13.62 15.17 18.94
C GLU A 345 13.28 13.70 19.21
N GLN A 346 12.51 13.47 20.25
CA GLN A 346 12.05 12.13 20.58
C GLN A 346 10.98 11.68 19.58
N SER A 347 11.18 10.54 18.93
CA SER A 347 10.22 9.91 18.03
C SER A 347 9.56 8.71 18.69
N ASP A 348 8.35 8.37 18.22
CA ASP A 348 7.62 7.18 18.67
C ASP A 348 8.16 5.91 18.04
N ALA A 349 8.70 6.00 16.82
CA ALA A 349 9.39 4.92 16.13
C ALA A 349 10.49 5.45 15.21
N VAL A 350 11.41 4.55 14.86
CA VAL A 350 12.48 4.79 13.89
C VAL A 350 12.15 4.08 12.60
N VAL A 351 12.27 4.79 11.47
CA VAL A 351 12.13 4.24 10.12
C VAL A 351 13.53 4.08 9.53
N LEU A 352 13.90 2.86 9.19
CA LEU A 352 15.17 2.54 8.52
C LEU A 352 14.90 2.26 7.04
N VAL A 353 15.53 3.03 6.16
CA VAL A 353 15.33 2.94 4.72
C VAL A 353 16.63 2.55 4.03
N LEU A 354 16.64 1.37 3.38
CA LEU A 354 17.74 0.92 2.54
C LEU A 354 17.50 1.41 1.10
N THR A 355 18.39 2.27 0.59
CA THR A 355 18.24 2.88 -0.73
C THR A 355 18.79 2.00 -1.85
N ARG A 356 18.38 2.25 -3.09
CA ARG A 356 18.97 1.62 -4.28
C ARG A 356 20.50 1.82 -4.30
N GLY A 357 21.22 0.81 -4.80
CA GLY A 357 22.67 0.89 -4.98
C GLY A 357 23.48 0.85 -3.68
N ALA A 358 22.85 0.56 -2.54
CA ALA A 358 23.55 0.41 -1.26
C ALA A 358 24.68 -0.63 -1.37
N SER A 359 25.87 -0.25 -0.90
CA SER A 359 27.02 -1.17 -0.82
C SER A 359 26.80 -2.22 0.25
N SER A 360 27.59 -3.29 0.24
CA SER A 360 27.57 -4.30 1.31
C SER A 360 27.84 -3.68 2.69
N THR A 361 28.66 -2.65 2.75
CA THR A 361 28.92 -1.91 3.99
C THR A 361 27.68 -1.18 4.48
N GLU A 362 26.95 -0.50 3.59
CA GLU A 362 25.70 0.17 3.95
C GLU A 362 24.60 -0.83 4.34
N CYS A 363 24.50 -1.95 3.65
CA CYS A 363 23.62 -3.05 4.08
C CYS A 363 23.96 -3.55 5.47
N SER A 364 25.24 -3.73 5.79
CA SER A 364 25.66 -4.15 7.13
C SER A 364 25.37 -3.09 8.19
N ARG A 365 25.52 -1.81 7.89
CA ARG A 365 25.17 -0.71 8.81
C ARG A 365 23.67 -0.64 9.07
N TYR A 366 22.87 -0.82 8.03
CA TYR A 366 21.41 -0.89 8.11
C TYR A 366 20.95 -2.04 9.03
N LEU A 367 21.49 -3.25 8.83
CA LEU A 367 21.19 -4.40 9.67
C LEU A 367 21.63 -4.20 11.13
N ALA A 368 22.82 -3.62 11.32
CA ALA A 368 23.32 -3.31 12.66
C ALA A 368 22.44 -2.29 13.39
N ALA A 369 21.94 -1.27 12.67
CA ALA A 369 21.02 -0.28 13.24
C ALA A 369 19.67 -0.92 13.63
N TRP A 370 19.14 -1.80 12.80
CA TRP A 370 17.93 -2.56 13.11
C TRP A 370 18.12 -3.43 14.37
N GLU A 371 19.18 -4.23 14.40
CA GLU A 371 19.52 -5.09 15.55
C GLU A 371 19.74 -4.27 16.84
N GLU A 372 20.38 -3.10 16.72
CA GLU A 372 20.58 -2.19 17.86
C GLU A 372 19.24 -1.64 18.37
N ASN A 373 18.35 -1.21 17.48
CA ASN A 373 17.02 -0.73 17.84
C ASN A 373 16.21 -1.82 18.56
N CYS A 374 16.17 -3.03 18.01
CA CYS A 374 15.48 -4.16 18.64
C CYS A 374 16.03 -4.46 20.03
N ARG A 375 17.36 -4.49 20.18
CA ARG A 375 18.03 -4.73 21.48
C ARG A 375 17.71 -3.65 22.51
N ASN A 376 17.52 -2.41 22.06
CA ASN A 376 17.22 -1.27 22.91
C ASN A 376 15.72 -1.05 23.14
N GLY A 377 14.86 -1.89 22.59
CA GLY A 377 13.40 -1.77 22.71
C GLY A 377 12.84 -0.58 21.96
N VAL A 378 13.44 -0.22 20.82
CA VAL A 378 13.01 0.89 19.97
C VAL A 378 12.09 0.38 18.88
N PRO A 379 10.82 0.82 18.82
CA PRO A 379 9.93 0.48 17.72
C PRO A 379 10.54 0.87 16.37
N THR A 380 10.63 -0.09 15.45
CA THR A 380 11.33 0.11 14.18
C THR A 380 10.48 -0.32 12.99
N ILE A 381 10.41 0.53 11.98
CA ILE A 381 9.82 0.24 10.68
C ILE A 381 10.95 0.10 9.67
N VAL A 382 10.92 -0.94 8.87
CA VAL A 382 12.01 -1.32 7.97
C VAL A 382 11.53 -1.31 6.53
N ILE A 383 12.17 -0.47 5.72
CA ILE A 383 11.87 -0.28 4.29
C ILE A 383 13.08 -0.69 3.46
N ASP A 384 12.93 -1.70 2.63
CA ASP A 384 13.94 -2.06 1.64
C ASP A 384 13.54 -1.58 0.24
N ALA A 385 14.05 -0.43 -0.14
CA ALA A 385 13.91 0.14 -1.46
C ALA A 385 15.15 -0.11 -2.35
N SER A 386 16.06 -0.99 -1.92
CA SER A 386 17.36 -1.16 -2.59
C SER A 386 17.27 -1.94 -3.90
N SER A 387 16.25 -2.74 -4.11
CA SER A 387 16.19 -3.78 -5.16
C SER A 387 17.39 -4.75 -5.15
N ALA A 388 18.27 -4.65 -4.15
CA ALA A 388 19.46 -5.51 -4.02
C ALA A 388 19.04 -6.88 -3.50
N THR A 389 19.22 -7.89 -4.33
CA THR A 389 18.69 -9.24 -4.14
C THR A 389 19.53 -10.14 -3.23
N GLN A 390 20.79 -9.78 -2.96
CA GLN A 390 21.76 -10.75 -2.42
C GLN A 390 21.85 -10.77 -0.88
N HIS A 391 21.36 -9.75 -0.20
CA HIS A 391 21.56 -9.61 1.25
C HIS A 391 20.27 -9.70 2.09
N LEU A 392 19.11 -9.72 1.45
CA LEU A 392 17.81 -9.54 2.08
C LEU A 392 17.24 -10.76 2.85
N PRO A 393 17.44 -12.01 2.42
CA PRO A 393 16.91 -13.16 3.16
C PRO A 393 17.50 -13.26 4.57
N GLN A 394 18.78 -12.92 4.71
CA GLN A 394 19.46 -12.93 5.98
C GLN A 394 18.90 -11.92 6.99
N GLN A 395 18.25 -10.86 6.53
CA GLN A 395 17.71 -9.83 7.42
C GLN A 395 16.63 -10.38 8.34
N LEU A 396 15.64 -11.08 7.79
CA LEU A 396 14.54 -11.64 8.58
C LEU A 396 14.92 -12.93 9.31
N GLU A 397 15.99 -13.59 8.89
CA GLU A 397 16.48 -14.84 9.50
C GLU A 397 17.43 -14.59 10.66
N ASP A 398 18.29 -13.57 10.53
CA ASP A 398 19.42 -13.34 11.44
C ASP A 398 19.18 -12.15 12.40
N THR A 399 18.08 -11.39 12.20
CA THR A 399 17.78 -10.19 13.00
C THR A 399 16.60 -10.44 13.94
N SER A 400 16.64 -9.87 15.14
CA SER A 400 15.49 -9.90 16.05
C SER A 400 14.29 -9.15 15.47
N LEU A 401 13.09 -9.73 15.58
CA LEU A 401 11.83 -9.11 15.15
C LEU A 401 11.01 -8.53 16.31
N GLN A 402 11.53 -8.55 17.54
CA GLN A 402 10.76 -8.17 18.73
C GLN A 402 10.15 -6.77 18.66
N TRP A 403 10.89 -5.79 18.16
CA TRP A 403 10.44 -4.40 18.03
C TRP A 403 10.26 -3.97 16.57
N LEU A 404 10.15 -4.94 15.68
CA LEU A 404 9.78 -4.69 14.29
C LEU A 404 8.29 -4.38 14.21
N MET A 405 7.95 -3.16 13.81
CA MET A 405 6.56 -2.73 13.65
C MET A 405 6.04 -2.95 12.23
N GLY A 406 6.90 -2.87 11.23
CA GLY A 406 6.53 -3.07 9.84
C GLY A 406 7.74 -3.33 8.95
N TYR A 407 7.51 -4.08 7.87
CA TYR A 407 8.54 -4.46 6.90
C TYR A 407 7.96 -4.55 5.50
N SER A 408 8.68 -4.03 4.52
CA SER A 408 8.43 -4.34 3.11
C SER A 408 9.69 -4.24 2.26
N ALA A 409 9.80 -5.14 1.28
CA ALA A 409 10.80 -5.17 0.22
C ALA A 409 10.13 -5.36 -1.15
N TRP A 410 9.01 -4.68 -1.36
CA TRP A 410 8.25 -4.72 -2.61
C TRP A 410 9.09 -4.33 -3.82
N GLY A 411 8.68 -4.71 -5.03
CA GLY A 411 9.46 -4.49 -6.25
C GLY A 411 9.64 -3.04 -6.68
N THR A 412 8.73 -2.14 -6.29
CA THR A 412 8.80 -0.68 -6.50
C THR A 412 8.97 0.03 -5.18
N ALA A 413 9.71 1.14 -5.18
CA ALA A 413 10.11 1.82 -3.95
C ALA A 413 8.91 2.45 -3.22
N ALA A 414 8.02 3.14 -3.94
CA ALA A 414 6.84 3.77 -3.35
C ALA A 414 5.94 2.75 -2.64
N ASN A 415 5.65 1.61 -3.28
CA ASN A 415 4.85 0.55 -2.66
C ASN A 415 5.56 -0.03 -1.42
N SER A 416 6.90 -0.20 -1.44
CA SER A 416 7.65 -0.63 -0.26
C SER A 416 7.48 0.34 0.91
N VAL A 417 7.52 1.64 0.62
CA VAL A 417 7.33 2.72 1.62
C VAL A 417 5.94 2.64 2.23
N GLY A 418 4.89 2.68 1.39
CA GLY A 418 3.51 2.72 1.87
C GLY A 418 3.10 1.46 2.65
N ILE A 419 3.50 0.27 2.16
CA ILE A 419 3.21 -1.00 2.83
C ILE A 419 3.89 -1.09 4.21
N ALA A 420 5.21 -0.80 4.28
CA ALA A 420 5.94 -0.89 5.55
C ALA A 420 5.45 0.14 6.57
N LEU A 421 5.16 1.37 6.13
CA LEU A 421 4.62 2.42 6.99
C LEU A 421 3.20 2.08 7.46
N SER A 422 2.35 1.51 6.60
CA SER A 422 1.00 1.09 6.99
C SER A 422 1.03 0.02 8.07
N MET A 423 1.81 -1.06 7.86
CA MET A 423 2.01 -2.09 8.88
C MET A 423 2.57 -1.48 10.16
N GLY A 424 3.61 -0.65 10.00
CA GLY A 424 4.38 -0.12 11.12
C GLY A 424 3.59 0.83 11.99
N LEU A 425 2.86 1.76 11.40
CA LEU A 425 2.04 2.71 12.15
C LEU A 425 0.82 2.02 12.80
N THR A 426 0.17 1.10 12.09
CA THR A 426 -0.93 0.32 12.66
C THR A 426 -0.45 -0.45 13.90
N ARG A 427 0.67 -1.18 13.80
CA ARG A 427 1.22 -1.93 14.93
C ARG A 427 1.70 -1.03 16.07
N LEU A 428 2.36 0.09 15.75
CA LEU A 428 2.82 1.07 16.74
C LEU A 428 1.66 1.65 17.55
N GLN A 429 0.60 2.07 16.86
CA GLN A 429 -0.57 2.66 17.49
C GLN A 429 -1.33 1.64 18.35
N TRP A 430 -1.48 0.40 17.84
CA TRP A 430 -2.03 -0.70 18.62
C TRP A 430 -1.21 -0.96 19.89
N LEU A 431 0.11 -1.10 19.76
CA LEU A 431 1.03 -1.35 20.89
C LEU A 431 0.95 -0.27 21.97
N GLN A 432 0.67 0.97 21.59
CA GLN A 432 0.61 2.12 22.50
C GLN A 432 -0.79 2.41 23.01
N GLY A 433 -1.84 2.03 22.29
CA GLY A 433 -3.22 2.44 22.54
C GLY A 433 -4.15 1.33 23.00
N GLU A 434 -3.88 0.07 22.64
CA GLU A 434 -4.77 -1.03 22.98
C GLU A 434 -4.76 -1.29 24.50
N GLN A 435 -5.96 -1.34 25.08
CA GLN A 435 -6.14 -1.51 26.52
C GLN A 435 -6.37 -2.98 26.90
N ASP A 436 -6.85 -3.80 25.95
CA ASP A 436 -7.16 -5.21 26.14
C ASP A 436 -6.63 -6.02 24.94
N PRO A 437 -5.27 -6.12 24.79
CA PRO A 437 -4.65 -6.81 23.68
C PRO A 437 -5.00 -8.29 23.69
N GLN A 438 -5.42 -8.81 22.54
CA GLN A 438 -5.76 -10.21 22.38
C GLN A 438 -4.66 -10.94 21.60
N PRO A 439 -4.40 -12.25 21.87
CA PRO A 439 -3.42 -13.04 21.12
C PRO A 439 -3.66 -13.02 19.60
N GLU A 440 -4.92 -12.98 19.18
CA GLU A 440 -5.36 -12.94 17.79
C GLU A 440 -4.85 -11.69 17.06
N ASP A 441 -4.75 -10.55 17.73
CA ASP A 441 -4.21 -9.31 17.17
C ASP A 441 -2.73 -9.50 16.75
N SER A 442 -1.96 -10.17 17.59
CA SER A 442 -0.54 -10.47 17.32
C SER A 442 -0.37 -11.58 16.30
N GLU A 443 -1.29 -12.54 16.24
CA GLU A 443 -1.32 -13.55 15.18
C GLU A 443 -1.60 -12.89 13.82
N ALA A 444 -2.57 -11.99 13.74
CA ALA A 444 -2.86 -11.26 12.51
C ALA A 444 -1.65 -10.41 12.05
N PHE A 445 -0.97 -9.74 12.97
CA PHE A 445 0.28 -9.05 12.65
C PHE A 445 1.39 -10.02 12.19
N ALA A 446 1.50 -11.20 12.81
CA ALA A 446 2.44 -12.22 12.36
C ALA A 446 2.13 -12.70 10.93
N ARG A 447 0.85 -12.81 10.54
CA ARG A 447 0.45 -13.12 9.16
C ARG A 447 0.97 -12.07 8.19
N GLU A 448 0.92 -10.79 8.52
CA GLU A 448 1.48 -9.71 7.70
C GLU A 448 3.01 -9.84 7.52
N LEU A 449 3.75 -10.16 8.57
CA LEU A 449 5.20 -10.41 8.48
C LEU A 449 5.52 -11.64 7.64
N ILE A 450 4.77 -12.74 7.83
CA ILE A 450 4.91 -13.96 7.04
C ILE A 450 4.61 -13.66 5.56
N PHE A 451 3.56 -12.88 5.30
CA PHE A 451 3.19 -12.48 3.95
C PHE A 451 4.30 -11.66 3.29
N ALA A 452 4.81 -10.64 3.99
CA ALA A 452 5.90 -9.80 3.48
C ALA A 452 7.15 -10.63 3.16
N TYR A 453 7.57 -11.54 4.05
CA TYR A 453 8.72 -12.40 3.78
C TYR A 453 8.47 -13.35 2.62
N MET A 454 7.34 -14.04 2.63
CA MET A 454 7.02 -15.02 1.60
C MET A 454 6.89 -14.38 0.22
N LYS A 455 6.15 -13.29 0.10
CA LYS A 455 5.88 -12.60 -1.17
C LYS A 455 7.09 -11.80 -1.63
N ASP A 456 7.61 -10.89 -0.81
CA ASP A 456 8.62 -9.91 -1.26
C ASP A 456 9.98 -10.58 -1.48
N ILE A 457 10.34 -11.51 -0.62
CA ILE A 457 11.66 -12.15 -0.64
C ILE A 457 11.58 -13.53 -1.27
N ALA A 458 10.93 -14.49 -0.61
CA ALA A 458 10.99 -15.88 -1.03
C ALA A 458 10.45 -16.09 -2.45
N TYR A 459 9.30 -15.50 -2.74
CA TYR A 459 8.69 -15.61 -4.06
C TYR A 459 9.32 -14.64 -5.08
N CYS A 460 9.25 -13.33 -4.85
CA CYS A 460 9.64 -12.35 -5.88
C CYS A 460 11.12 -12.37 -6.21
N ARG A 461 11.99 -12.59 -5.22
CA ARG A 461 13.45 -12.55 -5.42
C ARG A 461 14.02 -13.88 -5.89
N TYR A 462 13.52 -15.01 -5.36
CA TYR A 462 14.11 -16.33 -5.62
C TYR A 462 13.31 -17.19 -6.59
N CYS A 463 11.99 -17.22 -6.49
CA CYS A 463 11.17 -18.15 -7.27
C CYS A 463 10.67 -17.56 -8.57
N ARG A 464 10.13 -16.35 -8.54
CA ARG A 464 9.55 -15.66 -9.71
C ARG A 464 10.45 -15.67 -10.95
N PRO A 465 11.76 -15.39 -10.88
CA PRO A 465 12.62 -15.41 -12.06
C PRO A 465 12.76 -16.80 -12.72
N THR A 466 12.41 -17.86 -12.00
CA THR A 466 12.54 -19.26 -12.44
C THR A 466 11.22 -19.93 -12.79
N ILE A 467 10.08 -19.29 -12.49
CA ILE A 467 8.75 -19.83 -12.74
C ILE A 467 8.46 -19.79 -14.24
N LYS A 468 8.07 -20.95 -14.77
CA LYS A 468 7.64 -21.12 -16.17
C LYS A 468 6.16 -21.45 -16.28
N ASP A 469 5.55 -21.89 -15.19
CA ASP A 469 4.17 -22.32 -15.07
C ASP A 469 3.54 -21.65 -13.86
N LEU A 470 2.44 -20.92 -14.09
CA LEU A 470 1.71 -20.17 -13.07
C LEU A 470 0.50 -20.94 -12.51
N THR A 471 0.39 -22.23 -12.84
CA THR A 471 -0.56 -23.10 -12.13
C THR A 471 -0.17 -23.22 -10.65
N PRO A 472 -1.11 -23.53 -9.75
CA PRO A 472 -0.80 -23.78 -8.34
C PRO A 472 0.34 -24.78 -8.16
N GLU A 473 0.33 -25.88 -8.90
CA GLU A 473 1.36 -26.92 -8.86
C GLU A 473 2.72 -26.41 -9.38
N GLY A 474 2.73 -25.58 -10.43
CA GLY A 474 3.94 -24.99 -10.98
C GLY A 474 4.62 -24.03 -10.02
N ILE A 475 3.82 -23.21 -9.32
CA ILE A 475 4.28 -22.29 -8.27
C ILE A 475 4.84 -23.09 -7.09
N GLU A 476 4.10 -24.06 -6.57
CA GLU A 476 4.52 -24.90 -5.45
C GLU A 476 5.84 -25.62 -5.75
N GLN A 477 5.98 -26.20 -6.95
CA GLN A 477 7.24 -26.82 -7.38
C GLN A 477 8.41 -25.85 -7.47
N ALA A 478 8.17 -24.60 -7.87
CA ALA A 478 9.21 -23.57 -7.90
C ALA A 478 9.69 -23.22 -6.49
N LEU A 479 8.75 -23.07 -5.55
CA LEU A 479 9.03 -22.81 -4.13
C LEU A 479 9.80 -23.97 -3.50
N LEU A 480 9.38 -25.21 -3.76
CA LEU A 480 10.04 -26.43 -3.26
C LEU A 480 11.47 -26.55 -3.82
N ARG A 481 11.69 -26.32 -5.12
CA ARG A 481 13.03 -26.37 -5.73
C ARG A 481 14.01 -25.40 -5.09
N GLN A 482 13.54 -24.25 -4.63
CA GLN A 482 14.33 -23.23 -3.95
C GLN A 482 14.33 -23.37 -2.42
N ASN A 483 13.61 -24.38 -1.90
CA ASN A 483 13.39 -24.59 -0.46
C ASN A 483 12.83 -23.36 0.27
N MET A 484 12.06 -22.50 -0.43
CA MET A 484 11.63 -21.22 0.13
C MET A 484 10.51 -21.37 1.14
N THR A 485 9.54 -22.26 0.93
CA THR A 485 8.45 -22.51 1.88
C THR A 485 8.99 -22.93 3.24
N THR A 486 9.82 -23.99 3.28
CA THR A 486 10.45 -24.46 4.52
C THR A 486 11.35 -23.41 5.16
N ARG A 487 12.04 -22.61 4.34
CA ARG A 487 12.93 -21.55 4.83
C ARG A 487 12.13 -20.48 5.58
N VAL A 488 11.03 -19.98 5.01
CA VAL A 488 10.14 -19.00 5.65
C VAL A 488 9.51 -19.57 6.93
N GLU A 489 8.97 -20.80 6.86
CA GLU A 489 8.38 -21.48 8.00
C GLU A 489 9.39 -21.66 9.15
N THR A 490 10.64 -21.99 8.84
CA THR A 490 11.70 -22.19 9.85
C THR A 490 12.21 -20.87 10.42
N ALA A 491 12.36 -19.84 9.58
CA ALA A 491 12.94 -18.56 9.98
C ALA A 491 12.02 -17.78 10.92
N LEU A 492 10.72 -17.86 10.72
CA LEU A 492 9.75 -17.07 11.49
C LEU A 492 9.12 -17.84 12.66
N LYS A 493 9.19 -19.17 12.65
CA LYS A 493 8.76 -19.98 13.79
C LYS A 493 9.60 -19.62 15.05
N ASP A 494 8.94 -19.64 16.18
CA ASP A 494 9.52 -19.33 17.49
C ASP A 494 10.07 -17.88 17.60
N THR A 495 9.74 -17.02 16.63
CA THR A 495 10.07 -15.60 16.70
C THR A 495 9.17 -14.88 17.71
N VAL A 496 9.78 -14.05 18.55
CA VAL A 496 9.09 -13.28 19.57
C VAL A 496 8.65 -11.92 19.03
N LEU A 497 7.40 -11.58 19.22
CA LEU A 497 6.82 -10.26 18.93
C LEU A 497 6.41 -9.59 20.23
N VAL A 498 6.67 -8.30 20.37
CA VAL A 498 6.24 -7.50 21.52
C VAL A 498 4.75 -7.23 21.44
N THR A 499 4.02 -7.47 22.52
CA THR A 499 2.57 -7.31 22.61
C THR A 499 2.12 -6.22 23.59
N GLY A 500 3.05 -5.62 24.32
CA GLY A 500 2.78 -4.54 25.24
C GLY A 500 3.89 -3.49 25.25
N PRO A 501 3.59 -2.22 25.55
CA PRO A 501 4.57 -1.13 25.53
C PRO A 501 5.69 -1.30 26.57
N ASP A 502 5.47 -2.11 27.59
CA ASP A 502 6.44 -2.46 28.64
C ASP A 502 7.36 -3.63 28.23
N GLY A 503 7.05 -4.32 27.14
CA GLY A 503 7.77 -5.51 26.65
C GLY A 503 7.66 -6.72 27.59
N VAL A 504 6.65 -6.74 28.48
CA VAL A 504 6.48 -7.82 29.47
C VAL A 504 5.66 -8.97 28.90
N THR A 505 4.72 -8.68 27.98
CA THR A 505 3.87 -9.69 27.36
C THR A 505 4.33 -9.90 25.92
N ASP A 506 4.87 -11.07 25.65
CA ASP A 506 5.40 -11.43 24.33
C ASP A 506 4.50 -12.48 23.66
N TYR A 507 4.31 -12.33 22.35
CA TYR A 507 3.70 -13.34 21.50
C TYR A 507 4.82 -14.07 20.75
N VAL A 508 4.74 -15.40 20.73
CA VAL A 508 5.68 -16.23 19.98
C VAL A 508 4.99 -16.81 18.78
N ILE A 509 5.50 -16.55 17.58
CA ILE A 509 4.94 -17.10 16.34
C ILE A 509 5.01 -18.63 16.42
N PRO A 510 3.85 -19.33 16.42
CA PRO A 510 3.84 -20.79 16.51
C PRO A 510 4.30 -21.43 15.21
N GLU A 511 4.39 -22.76 15.19
CA GLU A 511 4.56 -23.50 13.95
C GLU A 511 3.39 -23.19 12.98
N PHE A 512 3.72 -22.87 11.75
CA PHE A 512 2.74 -22.60 10.69
C PHE A 512 3.10 -23.34 9.40
N ARG A 513 2.17 -23.41 8.47
CA ARG A 513 2.33 -23.99 7.13
C ARG A 513 1.79 -23.03 6.08
N LEU A 514 2.46 -23.01 4.94
CA LEU A 514 2.09 -22.23 3.76
C LEU A 514 1.51 -23.19 2.70
N THR A 515 0.28 -22.93 2.28
CA THR A 515 -0.47 -23.81 1.36
C THR A 515 -1.27 -22.98 0.34
N ASP A 516 -1.90 -23.67 -0.60
CA ASP A 516 -2.89 -23.12 -1.54
C ASP A 516 -2.36 -21.95 -2.37
N PHE A 517 -1.17 -22.15 -2.95
CA PHE A 517 -0.51 -21.13 -3.76
C PHE A 517 -1.24 -20.89 -5.08
N SER A 518 -1.40 -19.62 -5.44
CA SER A 518 -1.93 -19.21 -6.75
C SER A 518 -1.32 -17.88 -7.21
N ALA A 519 -1.43 -17.62 -8.52
CA ALA A 519 -0.99 -16.36 -9.12
C ALA A 519 -2.22 -15.47 -9.36
N PRO A 520 -2.42 -14.38 -8.59
CA PRO A 520 -3.48 -13.43 -8.83
C PRO A 520 -3.44 -12.90 -10.26
N LEU A 521 -4.60 -12.66 -10.85
CA LEU A 521 -4.74 -12.20 -12.24
C LEU A 521 -4.03 -13.08 -13.29
N GLY A 522 -3.62 -14.32 -12.95
CA GLY A 522 -2.79 -15.16 -13.81
C GLY A 522 -1.40 -14.56 -14.10
N ARG A 523 -0.85 -13.75 -13.21
CA ARG A 523 0.43 -13.05 -13.36
C ARG A 523 1.43 -13.40 -12.27
N SER A 524 2.72 -13.33 -12.62
CA SER A 524 3.82 -13.72 -11.73
C SER A 524 4.33 -12.62 -10.81
N TYR A 525 3.74 -11.43 -10.80
CA TYR A 525 4.25 -10.34 -9.97
C TYR A 525 3.77 -10.40 -8.51
N GLU A 526 2.75 -11.19 -8.23
CA GLU A 526 2.22 -11.41 -6.90
C GLU A 526 1.87 -12.88 -6.69
N ILE A 527 1.71 -13.30 -5.44
CA ILE A 527 1.35 -14.65 -5.04
C ILE A 527 0.28 -14.58 -3.95
N ARG A 528 -0.75 -15.40 -4.07
CA ARG A 528 -1.75 -15.66 -3.03
C ARG A 528 -1.44 -17.02 -2.40
N PHE A 529 -1.56 -17.13 -1.09
CA PHE A 529 -1.39 -18.38 -0.33
C PHE A 529 -2.15 -18.31 0.98
N ARG A 530 -2.31 -19.47 1.63
CA ARG A 530 -2.89 -19.57 2.97
C ARG A 530 -1.81 -19.81 4.01
N ILE A 531 -1.99 -19.23 5.18
CA ILE A 531 -1.15 -19.43 6.37
C ILE A 531 -2.00 -20.23 7.37
N LEU A 532 -1.55 -21.44 7.70
CA LEU A 532 -2.20 -22.33 8.65
C LEU A 532 -1.35 -22.46 9.90
N PHE A 533 -1.96 -22.32 11.07
CA PHE A 533 -1.33 -22.54 12.37
C PHE A 533 -1.90 -23.84 12.99
N PRO A 534 -1.34 -25.03 12.66
CA PRO A 534 -1.95 -26.32 12.99
C PRO A 534 -2.00 -26.64 14.49
N ASN A 535 -1.14 -25.99 15.29
CA ASN A 535 -1.03 -26.21 16.73
C ASN A 535 -1.33 -24.96 17.54
N ALA A 536 -1.94 -23.95 16.94
CA ALA A 536 -2.33 -22.77 17.66
C ALA A 536 -3.39 -23.10 18.71
N GLY A 537 -3.34 -22.35 19.80
CA GLY A 537 -4.20 -22.59 20.96
C GLY A 537 -5.71 -22.48 20.67
N PRO A 538 -6.56 -22.58 21.70
CA PRO A 538 -8.01 -22.70 21.55
C PRO A 538 -8.72 -21.51 20.89
N TRP A 539 -7.99 -20.45 20.56
CA TRP A 539 -8.50 -19.24 19.89
C TRP A 539 -8.56 -19.37 18.35
N ILE A 540 -8.06 -20.44 17.74
CA ILE A 540 -8.29 -20.67 16.31
C ILE A 540 -9.56 -21.48 16.17
N THR A 541 -10.67 -20.78 15.98
CA THR A 541 -11.88 -21.39 15.42
C THR A 541 -11.63 -21.67 13.95
N GLU A 542 -11.75 -22.94 13.55
CA GLU A 542 -11.80 -23.32 12.14
C GLU A 542 -12.87 -22.48 11.43
N GLN A 543 -12.45 -21.65 10.48
CA GLN A 543 -13.32 -21.01 9.50
C GLN A 543 -13.23 -21.76 8.18
#